data_473cb38de2ec176c306ea4d0796bb48e
#
_entry.id   473cb38de2ec176c306ea4d0796bb48e
#
_cell.length_a   1.000
_cell.length_b   1.000
_cell.length_c   1.000
_cell.angle_alpha   90.00
_cell.angle_beta   90.00
_cell.angle_gamma   90.00
#
_symmetry.space_group_name_H-M   'P 1'
#
loop_
_entity.id
_entity.type
_entity.pdbx_description
1 polymer ?
#
loop_
_entity_poly.entity_id
_entity_poly.type
_entity_poly.pdbx_seq_one_letter_code
_entity_poly.pdbx_strand_id
1 'polypeptide(L)' 'MKISYKKLWLRLVEAEISPATLRKDLNIATGTMTKLRRNEELALSVLLRICEYLDCNIGDICDAVRDEPPLL' A
#
# COMPACT_ATOMS: atom_id res chain seq x y z
N MET A 1 -11.57 -12.92 -1.60
CA MET A 1 -10.54 -12.02 -2.11
C MET A 1 -9.85 -11.29 -0.98
N LYS A 2 -8.65 -10.85 -1.21
CA LYS A 2 -7.86 -10.11 -0.22
C LYS A 2 -7.24 -8.90 -0.88
N ILE A 3 -6.75 -7.98 -0.07
CA ILE A 3 -6.07 -6.78 -0.57
C ILE A 3 -4.59 -7.08 -0.83
N SER A 4 -4.04 -6.46 -1.87
CA SER A 4 -2.61 -6.49 -2.16
C SER A 4 -2.13 -5.07 -2.37
N TYR A 5 -0.99 -4.73 -1.77
CA TYR A 5 -0.36 -3.41 -1.92
C TYR A 5 0.87 -3.45 -2.81
N LYS A 6 0.98 -4.49 -3.62
CA LYS A 6 2.13 -4.64 -4.51
C LYS A 6 2.34 -3.41 -5.39
N LYS A 7 1.25 -2.84 -5.90
CA LYS A 7 1.32 -1.65 -6.74
C LYS A 7 1.90 -0.45 -6.01
N LEU A 8 1.62 -0.33 -4.70
CA LEU A 8 2.19 0.73 -3.88
C LEU A 8 3.71 0.65 -3.86
N TRP A 9 4.24 -0.56 -3.60
CA TRP A 9 5.69 -0.75 -3.52
C TRP A 9 6.36 -0.44 -4.85
N LEU A 10 5.77 -0.86 -5.95
CA LEU A 10 6.29 -0.57 -7.28
C LEU A 10 6.29 0.94 -7.56
N ARG A 11 5.20 1.62 -7.17
CA ARG A 11 5.11 3.06 -7.37
C ARG A 11 6.14 3.83 -6.55
N LEU A 12 6.40 3.38 -5.31
CA LEU A 12 7.43 3.99 -4.48
C LEU A 12 8.82 3.82 -5.09
N VAL A 13 9.12 2.65 -5.64
CA VAL A 13 10.38 2.42 -6.32
C VAL A 13 10.53 3.37 -7.51
N GLU A 14 9.49 3.50 -8.31
CA GLU A 14 9.53 4.41 -9.47
C GLU A 14 9.72 5.86 -9.06
N ALA A 15 9.13 6.27 -7.94
CA ALA A 15 9.24 7.63 -7.42
C ALA A 15 10.51 7.86 -6.61
N GLU A 16 11.31 6.81 -6.41
CA GLU A 16 12.52 6.84 -5.59
C GLU A 16 12.24 7.27 -4.14
N ILE A 17 11.12 6.80 -3.60
CA ILE A 17 10.71 7.05 -2.22
C ILE A 17 10.83 5.75 -1.45
N SER A 18 11.63 5.74 -0.37
CA SER A 18 11.73 4.55 0.47
C SER A 18 10.49 4.39 1.34
N PRO A 19 10.16 3.16 1.77
CA PRO A 19 9.07 2.97 2.72
C PRO A 19 9.26 3.75 4.02
N ALA A 20 10.51 3.90 4.48
CA ALA A 20 10.81 4.69 5.67
C ALA A 20 10.46 6.18 5.46
N THR A 21 10.75 6.71 4.27
CA THR A 21 10.41 8.09 3.93
C THR A 21 8.90 8.29 3.88
N LEU A 22 8.18 7.35 3.26
CA LEU A 22 6.71 7.38 3.21
C LEU A 22 6.14 7.43 4.64
N ARG A 23 6.62 6.53 5.50
CA ARG A 23 6.16 6.46 6.88
C ARG A 23 6.39 7.78 7.61
N LYS A 24 7.59 8.35 7.46
CA LYS A 24 7.97 9.59 8.12
C LYS A 24 7.12 10.77 7.62
N ASP A 25 7.03 10.92 6.30
CA ASP A 25 6.33 12.06 5.71
C ASP A 25 4.84 12.07 6.02
N LEU A 26 4.22 10.91 6.12
CA LEU A 26 2.80 10.79 6.44
C LEU A 26 2.54 10.50 7.91
N ASN A 27 3.59 10.39 8.71
CA ASN A 27 3.47 10.08 10.13
C ASN A 27 2.63 8.81 10.37
N ILE A 28 2.94 7.76 9.61
CA ILE A 28 2.22 6.50 9.71
C ILE A 28 2.79 5.67 10.87
N ALA A 29 1.90 5.09 11.68
CA ALA A 29 2.30 4.25 12.80
C ALA A 29 3.03 3.00 12.31
N THR A 30 3.97 2.51 13.12
CA THR A 30 4.73 1.30 12.80
C THR A 30 3.83 0.10 12.55
N GLY A 31 2.77 -0.06 13.35
CA GLY A 31 1.81 -1.14 13.17
C GLY A 31 1.09 -1.08 11.83
N THR A 32 0.78 0.12 11.36
CA THR A 32 0.15 0.32 10.06
C THR A 32 1.11 -0.06 8.94
N MET A 33 2.38 0.28 9.07
CA MET A 33 3.38 -0.14 8.07
C MET A 33 3.52 -1.66 8.03
N THR A 34 3.44 -2.31 9.18
CA THR A 34 3.47 -3.78 9.25
C THR A 34 2.30 -4.38 8.50
N LYS A 35 1.10 -3.81 8.68
CA LYS A 35 -0.09 -4.28 7.95
C LYS A 35 0.07 -4.10 6.45
N LEU A 36 0.63 -2.98 6.02
CA LEU A 36 0.90 -2.76 4.59
C LEU A 36 1.81 -3.85 4.03
N ARG A 37 2.87 -4.20 4.76
CA ARG A 37 3.80 -5.24 4.31
C ARG A 37 3.18 -6.63 4.26
N ARG A 38 2.18 -6.88 5.10
CA ARG A 38 1.50 -8.16 5.18
C ARG A 38 0.25 -8.24 4.31
N ASN A 39 -0.05 -7.20 3.56
CA ASN A 39 -1.27 -7.12 2.78
C ASN A 39 -2.52 -7.29 3.65
N GLU A 40 -2.53 -6.65 4.82
CA GLU A 40 -3.68 -6.66 5.72
C GLU A 40 -4.52 -5.41 5.47
N GLU A 41 -5.78 -5.50 5.86
CA GLU A 41 -6.72 -4.39 5.66
C GLU A 41 -6.32 -3.18 6.48
N LEU A 42 -6.45 -2.02 5.85
CA LEU A 42 -6.20 -0.73 6.49
C LEU A 42 -7.42 0.16 6.36
N ALA A 43 -7.52 1.14 7.25
CA ALA A 43 -8.54 2.15 7.11
C ALA A 43 -8.39 2.86 5.76
N LEU A 44 -9.51 3.06 5.08
CA LEU A 44 -9.51 3.75 3.79
C LEU A 44 -8.87 5.13 3.88
N SER A 45 -9.04 5.82 5.02
CA SER A 45 -8.45 7.13 5.24
C SER A 45 -6.93 7.12 5.12
N VAL A 46 -6.26 6.05 5.56
CA VAL A 46 -4.81 5.92 5.42
C VAL A 46 -4.44 5.78 3.95
N LEU A 47 -5.19 4.95 3.22
CA LEU A 47 -4.93 4.73 1.79
C LEU A 47 -5.15 6.02 1.00
N LEU A 48 -6.17 6.80 1.36
CA LEU A 48 -6.42 8.08 0.68
C LEU A 48 -5.31 9.08 0.94
N ARG A 49 -4.72 9.08 2.13
CA ARG A 49 -3.57 9.94 2.42
C ARG A 49 -2.36 9.56 1.58
N ILE A 50 -2.16 8.27 1.38
CA ILE A 50 -1.07 7.79 0.52
C ILE A 50 -1.33 8.21 -0.92
N CYS A 51 -2.58 8.09 -1.40
CA CYS A 51 -2.95 8.54 -2.74
C CYS A 51 -2.69 10.03 -2.94
N GLU A 52 -3.04 10.83 -1.94
CA GLU A 52 -2.80 12.28 -2.00
C GLU A 52 -1.30 12.58 -2.07
N TYR A 53 -0.51 11.90 -1.25
CA TYR A 53 0.93 12.07 -1.22
C TYR A 53 1.58 11.71 -2.57
N LEU A 54 1.12 10.64 -3.21
CA LEU A 54 1.66 10.17 -4.49
C LEU A 54 0.92 10.74 -5.71
N ASP A 55 -0.13 11.51 -5.48
CA ASP A 55 -0.98 12.09 -6.54
C ASP A 55 -1.49 11.00 -7.49
N CYS A 56 -2.19 10.02 -6.94
CA CYS A 56 -2.70 8.89 -7.72
C CYS A 56 -4.04 8.41 -7.17
N ASN A 57 -4.64 7.45 -7.87
CA ASN A 57 -5.90 6.84 -7.46
C ASN A 57 -5.67 5.60 -6.61
N ILE A 58 -6.72 5.21 -5.90
CA ILE A 58 -6.68 4.03 -5.01
C ILE A 58 -6.27 2.76 -5.77
N GLY A 59 -6.74 2.59 -7.00
CA GLY A 59 -6.37 1.44 -7.82
C GLY A 59 -4.93 1.45 -8.30
N ASP A 60 -4.21 2.54 -8.09
CA ASP A 60 -2.78 2.64 -8.43
C ASP A 60 -1.89 2.12 -7.31
N ILE A 61 -2.44 1.94 -6.10
CA ILE A 61 -1.64 1.50 -4.94
C ILE A 61 -2.11 0.19 -4.35
N CYS A 62 -3.29 -0.29 -4.69
CA CYS A 62 -3.78 -1.55 -4.17
C CYS A 62 -4.68 -2.24 -5.18
N ASP A 63 -4.94 -3.52 -4.91
CA ASP A 63 -5.71 -4.36 -5.79
C ASP A 63 -6.42 -5.42 -4.98
N ALA A 64 -7.53 -5.93 -5.51
CA ALA A 64 -8.22 -7.07 -4.93
C ALA A 64 -7.71 -8.31 -5.66
N VAL A 65 -7.16 -9.25 -4.91
CA VAL A 65 -6.59 -10.46 -5.48
C VAL A 65 -7.23 -11.68 -4.84
N ARG A 66 -7.12 -12.83 -5.52
CA ARG A 66 -7.69 -14.05 -4.98
C ARG A 66 -6.86 -14.57 -3.83
N ASP A 67 -7.55 -15.11 -2.83
CA ASP A 67 -6.91 -15.64 -1.62
C ASP A 67 -6.15 -16.92 -1.89
N GLU A 68 -6.68 -17.75 -2.79
CA GLU A 68 -6.12 -19.06 -3.01
C GLU A 68 -5.10 -19.05 -4.14
N PRO A 69 -4.08 -19.91 -4.02
CA PRO A 69 -3.13 -20.07 -5.11
C PRO A 69 -3.84 -20.65 -6.33
N PRO A 70 -3.35 -20.38 -7.53
CA PRO A 70 -3.93 -20.96 -8.73
C PRO A 70 -3.81 -22.48 -8.69
N LEU A 71 -4.85 -23.15 -9.17
CA LEU A 71 -4.81 -24.61 -9.31
C LEU A 71 -4.01 -24.97 -10.53
N LEU A 72 -3.26 -26.00 -10.41
CA LEU A 72 -2.43 -26.50 -11.50
C LEU A 72 -3.10 -27.62 -12.26
#